data_c08b373b22e2e0ca0b94da7c336a6ff8
#
_entry.id   c08b373b22e2e0ca0b94da7c336a6ff8
#
_cell.length_a   1.000
_cell.length_b   1.000
_cell.length_c   1.000
_cell.angle_alpha   90.00
_cell.angle_beta   90.00
_cell.angle_gamma   90.00
#
_symmetry.space_group_name_H-M   'P 1'
#
loop_
_entity.id
_entity.type
_entity.pdbx_description
1 polymer ?
#
loop_
_entity_poly.entity_id
_entity_poly.type
_entity_poly.pdbx_seq_one_letter_code
_entity_poly.pdbx_strand_id
1 'polypeptide(L)'
;SVRWNTGFIGRMTVLSKSPFVIADSGHNKEGVELLLKTIAQIPFENLHIVFGTVGDKDIGEVLDLLPKDAKYYFAKANIPRGKDAELLKKEAEKYRLKGNSYSSVKRALSAAKKSAKNEDLILVCGSIFVVAEVL
;
A
#
# COMPACT_ATOMS: atom_id res chain seq x y z
N SER A 1 -12.83 -8.91 13.04
CA SER A 1 -11.89 -7.83 13.37
C SER A 1 -12.58 -6.48 13.36
N VAL A 2 -12.15 -5.61 14.26
CA VAL A 2 -12.70 -4.27 14.35
C VAL A 2 -12.01 -3.36 13.34
N ARG A 3 -12.81 -2.56 12.67
CA ARG A 3 -12.32 -1.59 11.69
C ARG A 3 -12.69 -0.19 12.13
N TRP A 4 -11.77 0.73 11.99
CA TRP A 4 -12.00 2.13 12.31
C TRP A 4 -11.76 2.97 11.07
N ASN A 5 -12.76 3.78 10.73
CA ASN A 5 -12.58 4.79 9.70
C ASN A 5 -12.18 6.07 10.43
N THR A 6 -11.07 6.67 10.04
CA THR A 6 -10.59 7.89 10.71
C THR A 6 -11.54 9.05 10.54
N GLY A 7 -12.39 9.03 9.51
CA GLY A 7 -13.33 10.12 9.22
C GLY A 7 -12.67 11.42 8.81
N PHE A 8 -11.53 11.73 9.40
CA PHE A 8 -10.81 12.96 9.11
C PHE A 8 -10.37 13.02 7.67
N ILE A 9 -9.84 11.93 7.14
CA ILE A 9 -9.39 11.84 5.76
C ILE A 9 -10.48 11.26 4.86
N GLY A 10 -11.40 10.52 5.43
CA GLY A 10 -12.53 9.93 4.72
C GLY A 10 -12.22 8.66 3.96
N ARG A 11 -10.95 8.31 3.78
CA ARG A 11 -10.54 7.14 3.00
C ARG A 11 -9.68 6.15 3.76
N MET A 12 -9.09 6.57 4.85
CA MET A 12 -8.20 5.73 5.64
C MET A 12 -8.99 4.82 6.55
N THR A 13 -8.67 3.54 6.55
CA THR A 13 -9.31 2.55 7.42
C THR A 13 -8.23 1.78 8.16
N VAL A 14 -8.37 1.70 9.47
CA VAL A 14 -7.49 0.89 10.32
C VAL A 14 -8.07 -0.51 10.40
N LEU A 15 -7.32 -1.50 9.92
CA LEU A 15 -7.76 -2.90 9.89
C LEU A 15 -7.26 -3.70 11.10
N SER A 16 -6.13 -3.29 11.66
CA SER A 16 -5.50 -3.98 12.79
C SER A 16 -4.60 -3.00 13.52
N LYS A 17 -4.31 -3.25 14.80
CA LYS A 17 -3.49 -2.35 15.61
C LYS A 17 -2.13 -2.94 16.00
N SER A 18 -1.94 -4.25 15.94
CA SER A 18 -0.68 -4.88 16.35
C SER A 18 -0.32 -6.02 15.41
N PRO A 19 0.42 -5.72 14.34
CA PRO A 19 0.88 -4.40 13.89
C PRO A 19 -0.27 -3.58 13.35
N PHE A 20 -0.10 -2.27 13.24
CA PHE A 20 -1.06 -1.44 12.54
C PHE A 20 -1.13 -1.86 11.08
N VAL A 21 -2.33 -2.09 10.60
CA VAL A 21 -2.60 -2.30 9.17
C VAL A 21 -3.59 -1.23 8.77
N ILE A 22 -3.19 -0.36 7.87
CA ILE A 22 -3.99 0.77 7.41
C ILE A 22 -4.19 0.64 5.92
N ALA A 23 -5.44 0.80 5.46
CA ALA A 23 -5.77 0.81 4.05
C ALA A 23 -6.25 2.20 3.65
N ASP A 24 -5.78 2.70 2.50
CA ASP A 24 -6.16 4.01 1.99
C ASP A 24 -6.26 3.97 0.46
N SER A 25 -7.35 4.48 -0.08
CA SER A 25 -7.64 4.43 -1.51
C SER A 25 -7.01 5.56 -2.31
N GLY A 26 -6.15 6.38 -1.72
CA GLY A 26 -5.42 7.41 -2.44
C GLY A 26 -4.64 6.82 -3.60
N HIS A 27 -4.78 7.40 -4.80
CA HIS A 27 -4.20 6.83 -6.02
C HIS A 27 -3.51 7.87 -6.91
N ASN A 28 -3.63 9.14 -6.59
CA ASN A 28 -2.95 10.20 -7.32
C ASN A 28 -1.94 10.89 -6.41
N LYS A 29 -1.17 11.80 -6.98
CA LYS A 29 -0.13 12.52 -6.25
C LYS A 29 -0.64 13.16 -4.96
N GLU A 30 -1.75 13.89 -5.04
CA GLU A 30 -2.29 14.62 -3.91
C GLU A 30 -2.78 13.69 -2.80
N GLY A 31 -3.46 12.61 -3.18
CA GLY A 31 -3.94 11.61 -2.22
C GLY A 31 -2.81 10.89 -1.53
N VAL A 32 -1.75 10.55 -2.27
CA VAL A 32 -0.59 9.87 -1.71
C VAL A 32 0.21 10.82 -0.79
N GLU A 33 0.36 12.08 -1.19
CA GLU A 33 1.02 13.08 -0.33
C GLU A 33 0.32 13.22 1.02
N LEU A 34 -1.02 13.30 0.98
CA LEU A 34 -1.81 13.40 2.21
C LEU A 34 -1.66 12.14 3.08
N LEU A 35 -1.71 10.97 2.45
CA LEU A 35 -1.53 9.70 3.14
C LEU A 35 -0.17 9.64 3.84
N LEU A 36 0.90 9.99 3.13
CA LEU A 36 2.25 9.96 3.70
C LEU A 36 2.41 10.92 4.86
N LYS A 37 1.82 12.10 4.78
CA LYS A 37 1.83 13.06 5.90
C LYS A 37 1.10 12.49 7.12
N THR A 38 0.01 11.78 6.88
CA THR A 38 -0.80 11.22 7.98
C THR A 38 -0.06 10.08 8.66
N ILE A 39 0.51 9.14 7.91
CA ILE A 39 1.22 8.02 8.54
C ILE A 39 2.53 8.46 9.20
N ALA A 40 3.11 9.59 8.77
CA ALA A 40 4.31 10.13 9.41
C ALA A 40 4.08 10.51 10.87
N GLN A 41 2.83 10.69 11.27
CA GLN A 41 2.47 11.01 12.65
C GLN A 41 2.24 9.77 13.51
N ILE A 42 2.29 8.59 12.91
CA ILE A 42 2.12 7.32 13.62
C ILE A 42 3.50 6.78 13.99
N PRO A 43 3.74 6.46 15.26
CA PRO A 43 5.02 5.86 15.63
C PRO A 43 5.10 4.42 15.11
N PHE A 44 6.15 4.08 14.39
CA PHE A 44 6.41 2.72 13.93
C PHE A 44 7.91 2.53 13.71
N GLU A 45 8.37 1.29 13.72
CA GLU A 45 9.78 0.99 13.47
C GLU A 45 10.05 0.82 11.97
N ASN A 46 9.34 -0.11 11.33
CA ASN A 46 9.52 -0.38 9.91
C ASN A 46 8.20 -0.25 9.17
N LEU A 47 8.29 0.21 7.92
CA LEU A 47 7.12 0.40 7.07
C LEU A 47 7.07 -0.68 5.99
N HIS A 48 5.92 -1.32 5.88
CA HIS A 48 5.63 -2.30 4.84
C HIS A 48 4.49 -1.76 4.00
N ILE A 49 4.64 -1.77 2.68
CA ILE A 49 3.62 -1.21 1.79
C ILE A 49 3.16 -2.28 0.79
N VAL A 50 1.90 -2.65 0.89
CA VAL A 50 1.21 -3.48 -0.10
C VAL A 50 0.65 -2.51 -1.13
N PHE A 51 1.15 -2.59 -2.35
CA PHE A 51 0.87 -1.60 -3.38
C PHE A 51 0.43 -2.24 -4.69
N GLY A 52 -0.65 -1.73 -5.25
CA GLY A 52 -1.12 -2.12 -6.56
C GLY A 52 -1.84 -0.96 -7.22
N THR A 53 -1.88 -0.95 -8.56
CA THR A 53 -2.52 0.10 -9.33
C THR A 53 -3.39 -0.49 -10.41
N VAL A 54 -4.21 0.36 -11.04
CA VAL A 54 -5.09 -0.06 -12.13
C VAL A 54 -4.92 0.87 -13.32
N GLY A 55 -5.19 0.35 -14.51
CA GLY A 55 -5.12 1.12 -15.75
C GLY A 55 -3.70 1.28 -16.28
N ASP A 56 -3.58 2.07 -17.34
CA ASP A 56 -2.33 2.28 -18.07
C ASP A 56 -1.71 3.64 -17.81
N LYS A 57 -2.26 4.41 -16.88
CA LYS A 57 -1.75 5.76 -16.64
C LYS A 57 -0.34 5.72 -16.07
N ASP A 58 0.40 6.79 -16.31
CA ASP A 58 1.73 6.96 -15.75
C ASP A 58 1.63 7.13 -14.25
N ILE A 59 2.30 6.28 -13.51
CA ILE A 59 2.32 6.31 -12.05
C ILE A 59 3.66 6.81 -11.51
N GLY A 60 4.50 7.37 -12.38
CA GLY A 60 5.83 7.83 -11.99
C GLY A 60 5.83 8.84 -10.87
N GLU A 61 4.89 9.79 -10.87
CA GLU A 61 4.80 10.78 -9.80
C GLU A 61 4.51 10.12 -8.45
N VAL A 62 3.61 9.13 -8.44
CA VAL A 62 3.27 8.41 -7.21
C VAL A 62 4.45 7.58 -6.74
N LEU A 63 5.09 6.84 -7.64
CA LEU A 63 6.25 6.01 -7.28
C LEU A 63 7.40 6.86 -6.74
N ASP A 64 7.59 8.05 -7.31
CA ASP A 64 8.65 8.95 -6.86
C ASP A 64 8.41 9.47 -5.44
N LEU A 65 7.15 9.62 -5.05
CA LEU A 65 6.78 10.07 -3.71
C LEU A 65 6.93 9.01 -2.64
N LEU A 66 6.81 7.74 -3.01
CA LEU A 66 6.76 6.66 -2.02
C LEU A 66 8.09 6.49 -1.29
N PRO A 67 8.06 6.14 0.01
CA PRO A 67 9.26 6.01 0.83
C PRO A 67 10.23 4.95 0.28
N LYS A 68 11.51 5.28 0.26
CA LYS A 68 12.53 4.37 -0.26
C LYS A 68 13.02 3.37 0.78
N ASP A 69 12.80 3.66 2.05
CA ASP A 69 13.22 2.81 3.16
C ASP A 69 12.12 1.86 3.65
N ALA A 70 11.06 1.73 2.89
CA ALA A 70 9.99 0.77 3.17
C ALA A 70 10.21 -0.54 2.41
N LYS A 71 9.59 -1.60 2.89
CA LYS A 71 9.55 -2.88 2.18
C LYS A 71 8.25 -2.98 1.40
N TYR A 72 8.35 -3.31 0.11
CA TYR A 72 7.21 -3.32 -0.79
C TYR A 72 6.73 -4.72 -1.13
N TYR A 73 5.40 -4.84 -1.29
CA TYR A 73 4.71 -6.07 -1.66
C TYR A 73 3.78 -5.69 -2.80
N PHE A 74 4.24 -5.88 -4.03
CA PHE A 74 3.50 -5.46 -5.21
C PHE A 74 2.45 -6.50 -5.56
N ALA A 75 1.22 -6.05 -5.82
CA ALA A 75 0.11 -6.94 -6.08
C ALA A 75 -0.75 -6.45 -7.22
N LYS A 76 -1.47 -7.38 -7.85
CA LYS A 76 -2.44 -7.06 -8.89
C LYS A 76 -3.84 -7.15 -8.30
N ALA A 77 -4.63 -6.09 -8.47
CA ALA A 77 -6.04 -6.14 -8.13
C ALA A 77 -6.75 -7.16 -9.03
N ASN A 78 -7.69 -7.91 -8.47
CA ASN A 78 -8.40 -8.96 -9.21
C ASN A 78 -9.52 -8.38 -10.06
N ILE A 79 -9.15 -7.52 -11.00
CA ILE A 79 -10.04 -6.94 -12.00
C ILE A 79 -9.28 -6.89 -13.33
N PRO A 80 -9.98 -6.83 -14.47
CA PRO A 80 -9.30 -6.82 -15.78
C PRO A 80 -8.28 -5.70 -15.95
N ARG A 81 -8.53 -4.53 -15.35
CA ARG A 81 -7.62 -3.38 -15.46
C ARG A 81 -6.53 -3.36 -14.40
N GLY A 82 -6.47 -4.37 -13.54
CA GLY A 82 -5.41 -4.47 -12.55
C GLY A 82 -4.05 -4.57 -13.22
N LYS A 83 -3.10 -3.74 -12.78
CA LYS A 83 -1.76 -3.76 -13.34
C LYS A 83 -0.99 -4.98 -12.84
N ASP A 84 -0.34 -5.68 -13.77
CA ASP A 84 0.47 -6.86 -13.46
C ASP A 84 1.51 -6.53 -12.39
N ALA A 85 1.58 -7.37 -11.36
CA ALA A 85 2.44 -7.12 -10.21
C ALA A 85 3.92 -7.14 -10.56
N GLU A 86 4.33 -8.01 -11.49
CA GLU A 86 5.73 -8.09 -11.91
C GLU A 86 6.15 -6.86 -12.71
N LEU A 87 5.27 -6.36 -13.58
CA LEU A 87 5.53 -5.12 -14.32
C LEU A 87 5.61 -3.93 -13.36
N LEU A 88 4.70 -3.89 -12.38
CA LEU A 88 4.70 -2.83 -11.38
C LEU A 88 6.00 -2.84 -10.57
N LYS A 89 6.46 -4.02 -10.18
CA LYS A 89 7.73 -4.17 -9.48
C LYS A 89 8.88 -3.60 -10.30
N LYS A 90 8.93 -3.91 -11.59
CA LYS A 90 9.99 -3.42 -12.48
C LYS A 90 9.97 -1.89 -12.61
N GLU A 91 8.78 -1.31 -12.75
CA GLU A 91 8.66 0.14 -12.78
C GLU A 91 9.11 0.77 -11.46
N ALA A 92 8.70 0.16 -10.34
CA ALA A 92 9.05 0.66 -9.01
C ALA A 92 10.57 0.62 -8.76
N GLU A 93 11.27 -0.35 -9.32
CA GLU A 93 12.72 -0.44 -9.19
C GLU A 93 13.43 0.79 -9.73
N LYS A 94 12.87 1.45 -10.75
CA LYS A 94 13.42 2.69 -11.30
C LYS A 94 13.40 3.83 -10.28
N TYR A 95 12.55 3.73 -9.28
CA TYR A 95 12.40 4.71 -8.21
C TYR A 95 12.98 4.20 -6.89
N ARG A 96 13.78 3.14 -6.94
CA ARG A 96 14.43 2.54 -5.77
C ARG A 96 13.47 1.96 -4.75
N LEU A 97 12.30 1.53 -5.18
CA LEU A 97 11.35 0.84 -4.32
C LEU A 97 11.63 -0.66 -4.41
N LYS A 98 11.95 -1.27 -3.28
CA LYS A 98 12.40 -2.67 -3.25
C LYS A 98 11.37 -3.58 -2.63
N GLY A 99 11.09 -4.68 -3.29
CA GLY A 99 10.16 -5.67 -2.79
C GLY A 99 9.90 -6.77 -3.78
N ASN A 100 8.94 -7.61 -3.47
CA ASN A 100 8.56 -8.74 -4.31
C ASN A 100 7.16 -8.56 -4.89
N SER A 101 6.85 -9.33 -5.91
CA SER A 101 5.52 -9.34 -6.53
C SER A 101 4.74 -10.56 -6.03
N TYR A 102 3.42 -10.41 -5.94
CA TYR A 102 2.52 -11.44 -5.44
C TYR A 102 1.32 -11.57 -6.37
N SER A 103 0.75 -12.76 -6.43
CA SER A 103 -0.34 -13.06 -7.35
C SER A 103 -1.68 -12.43 -6.96
N SER A 104 -1.82 -11.96 -5.72
CA SER A 104 -3.04 -11.30 -5.27
C SER A 104 -2.73 -10.33 -4.14
N VAL A 105 -3.67 -9.41 -3.90
CA VAL A 105 -3.57 -8.46 -2.79
C VAL A 105 -3.56 -9.19 -1.45
N LYS A 106 -4.40 -10.22 -1.31
CA LYS A 106 -4.45 -11.01 -0.07
C LYS A 106 -3.14 -11.73 0.21
N ARG A 107 -2.50 -12.27 -0.83
CA ARG A 107 -1.19 -12.93 -0.66
C ARG A 107 -0.10 -11.93 -0.29
N ALA A 108 -0.13 -10.75 -0.90
CA ALA A 108 0.82 -9.69 -0.57
C ALA A 108 0.64 -9.24 0.89
N LEU A 109 -0.59 -9.03 1.32
CA LEU A 109 -0.86 -8.64 2.71
C LEU A 109 -0.45 -9.75 3.68
N SER A 110 -0.70 -11.01 3.35
CA SER A 110 -0.29 -12.13 4.17
C SER A 110 1.24 -12.17 4.34
N ALA A 111 1.98 -11.93 3.25
CA ALA A 111 3.44 -11.88 3.30
C ALA A 111 3.92 -10.71 4.16
N ALA A 112 3.27 -9.55 4.04
CA ALA A 112 3.61 -8.39 4.87
C ALA A 112 3.39 -8.68 6.35
N LYS A 113 2.26 -9.32 6.69
CA LYS A 113 1.96 -9.67 8.09
C LYS A 113 2.97 -10.65 8.65
N LYS A 114 3.45 -11.60 7.84
CA LYS A 114 4.46 -12.56 8.29
C LYS A 114 5.81 -11.90 8.53
N SER A 115 6.12 -10.87 7.76
CA SER A 115 7.39 -10.17 7.85
C SER A 115 7.39 -9.07 8.92
N ALA A 116 6.24 -8.49 9.21
CA ALA A 116 6.13 -7.36 10.12
C ALA A 116 6.18 -7.80 11.58
N LYS A 117 6.77 -6.93 12.40
CA LYS A 117 6.75 -7.05 13.85
C LYS A 117 5.62 -6.20 14.41
N ASN A 118 5.31 -6.37 15.70
CA ASN A 118 4.20 -5.65 16.33
C ASN A 118 4.36 -4.12 16.26
N GLU A 119 5.59 -3.64 16.25
CA GLU A 119 5.90 -2.21 16.20
C GLU A 119 5.95 -1.64 14.78
N ASP A 120 5.72 -2.48 13.78
CA ASP A 120 5.76 -2.06 12.38
C ASP A 120 4.38 -1.56 11.91
N LEU A 121 4.38 -0.84 10.80
CA LEU A 121 3.18 -0.39 10.13
C LEU A 121 3.07 -1.06 8.76
N ILE A 122 1.90 -1.60 8.45
CA ILE A 122 1.57 -2.11 7.13
C ILE A 122 0.55 -1.18 6.50
N LEU A 123 0.89 -0.66 5.33
CA LEU A 123 0.02 0.23 4.56
C LEU A 123 -0.42 -0.48 3.29
N VAL A 124 -1.73 -0.50 3.02
CA VAL A 124 -2.30 -1.05 1.78
C VAL A 124 -2.85 0.13 0.98
N CYS A 125 -2.33 0.34 -0.21
CA CYS A 125 -2.71 1.52 -0.99
C CYS A 125 -2.48 1.35 -2.50
N GLY A 126 -2.79 2.39 -3.25
CA GLY A 126 -2.56 2.49 -4.67
C GLY A 126 -3.83 2.53 -5.51
N SER A 127 -4.91 1.94 -5.03
CA SER A 127 -6.18 1.89 -5.75
C SER A 127 -7.30 1.47 -4.81
N ILE A 128 -8.49 2.03 -5.03
CA ILE A 128 -9.67 1.59 -4.30
C ILE A 128 -9.96 0.09 -4.52
N PHE A 129 -9.60 -0.44 -5.70
CA PHE A 129 -9.82 -1.87 -6.00
C PHE A 129 -8.87 -2.77 -5.21
N VAL A 130 -7.65 -2.29 -4.94
CA VAL A 130 -6.70 -2.99 -4.08
C VAL A 130 -7.20 -2.99 -2.64
N VAL A 131 -7.61 -1.83 -2.15
CA VAL A 131 -8.11 -1.68 -0.79
C VAL A 131 -9.38 -2.50 -0.55
N ALA A 132 -10.29 -2.53 -1.54
CA ALA A 132 -11.55 -3.28 -1.42
C ALA A 132 -11.31 -4.76 -1.12
N GLU A 133 -10.20 -5.34 -1.58
CA GLU A 133 -9.92 -6.76 -1.37
C GLU A 133 -9.51 -7.10 0.06
N VAL A 134 -9.20 -6.12 0.89
CA VAL A 134 -8.77 -6.34 2.27
C VAL A 134 -9.72 -5.75 3.31
N LEU A 135 -10.79 -5.11 2.86
CA LEU A 135 -11.81 -4.57 3.78
C LEU A 135 -12.72 -5.64 4.37
#